data_df7d2163cf9dcfdc11efb081a8391c29
#
_entry.id   df7d2163cf9dcfdc11efb081a8391c29
#
_cell.length_a   1.000
_cell.length_b   1.000
_cell.length_c   1.000
_cell.angle_alpha   90.00
_cell.angle_beta   90.00
_cell.angle_gamma   90.00
#
_symmetry.space_group_name_H-M   'P 1'
#
loop_
_entity.id
_entity.type
_entity.pdbx_description
1 polymer ?
#
loop_
_entity_poly.entity_id
_entity_poly.type
_entity_poly.pdbx_seq_one_letter_code
_entity_poly.pdbx_strand_id
1 'polypeptide(L)'
;MSRAKGATMKVQHRQPVEQVRVKMTRVLVVDDHEGFRSCARELLQAEGFDVVGEAKDGASALARTAELMPDWVLLDIQLPDIDGFEVAERLLAVSPELAIVLVSSRDRSSYGPHVERSGARGFVSKSDLSGEAIQELLV
;
A
#
# COMPACT_ATOMS: atom_id res chain seq x y z
N MET A 1 -31.69 20.64 -17.33
CA MET A 1 -30.93 20.42 -17.50
C MET A 1 -30.59 20.09 -17.34
N SER A 2 -31.01 20.13 -17.14
CA SER A 2 -30.12 19.72 -17.22
C SER A 2 -29.88 19.21 -17.05
N ARG A 3 -30.04 19.13 -16.99
CA ARG A 3 -29.17 18.60 -17.15
C ARG A 3 -28.66 18.25 -16.90
N ALA A 4 -29.25 18.59 -16.89
CA ALA A 4 -28.31 18.28 -16.96
C ALA A 4 -27.99 17.95 -16.71
N LYS A 5 -28.33 17.96 -16.62
CA LYS A 5 -27.51 17.67 -16.62
C LYS A 5 -26.91 17.34 -16.38
N GLY A 6 -27.37 17.66 -16.24
CA GLY A 6 -26.37 17.38 -16.35
C GLY A 6 -25.95 17.08 -15.94
N ALA A 7 -26.11 17.22 -15.87
CA ALA A 7 -25.20 16.97 -15.79
C ALA A 7 -24.69 16.73 -15.58
N THR A 8 -24.85 16.86 -15.56
CA THR A 8 -23.98 16.64 -15.57
C THR A 8 -23.44 16.53 -15.29
N MET A 9 -23.42 16.75 -15.12
CA MET A 9 -22.54 16.61 -15.06
C MET A 9 -22.16 16.62 -14.59
N LYS A 10 -22.25 16.89 -14.45
CA LYS A 10 -21.60 16.89 -14.32
C LYS A 10 -20.97 16.73 -14.12
N VAL A 11 -20.99 16.92 -14.14
CA VAL A 11 -20.28 16.82 -14.25
C VAL A 11 -19.62 16.83 -14.13
N GLN A 12 -19.18 16.90 -13.92
CA GLN A 12 -18.67 17.09 -13.90
C GLN A 12 -17.68 17.22 -13.88
N HIS A 13 -16.55 17.10 -13.67
CA HIS A 13 -15.33 17.46 -13.90
C HIS A 13 -14.15 17.37 -12.81
N ARG A 14 -13.61 17.78 -11.81
CA ARG A 14 -12.75 17.55 -10.65
C ARG A 14 -12.84 16.13 -10.11
N GLN A 15 -13.75 15.43 -10.61
CA GLN A 15 -13.99 14.05 -10.21
C GLN A 15 -12.82 13.12 -10.47
N PRO A 16 -12.00 13.32 -11.50
CA PRO A 16 -10.85 12.42 -11.73
C PRO A 16 -9.92 12.32 -10.53
N VAL A 17 -9.71 13.41 -9.80
CA VAL A 17 -8.83 13.37 -8.63
C VAL A 17 -9.41 12.48 -7.55
N GLU A 18 -10.69 12.59 -7.30
CA GLU A 18 -11.35 11.76 -6.30
C GLU A 18 -11.35 10.31 -6.69
N GLN A 19 -11.54 10.02 -7.97
CA GLN A 19 -11.53 8.65 -8.46
C GLN A 19 -10.16 8.00 -8.28
N VAL A 20 -9.09 8.76 -8.49
CA VAL A 20 -7.75 8.24 -8.28
C VAL A 20 -7.55 7.85 -6.82
N ARG A 21 -8.02 8.68 -5.89
CA ARG A 21 -7.92 8.35 -4.46
C ARG A 21 -8.73 7.11 -4.11
N VAL A 22 -9.94 6.98 -4.67
CA VAL A 22 -10.79 5.83 -4.40
C VAL A 22 -10.12 4.53 -4.82
N LYS A 23 -9.29 4.58 -5.89
CA LYS A 23 -8.59 3.39 -6.38
C LYS A 23 -7.51 2.89 -5.45
N MET A 24 -7.14 3.66 -4.42
CA MET A 24 -6.12 3.24 -3.44
C MET A 24 -6.76 2.79 -2.14
N THR A 25 -7.90 2.10 -2.20
CA THR A 25 -8.64 1.71 -1.01
C THR A 25 -8.35 0.30 -0.52
N ARG A 26 -7.97 -0.62 -1.41
CA ARG A 26 -7.79 -2.03 -1.05
C ARG A 26 -6.33 -2.31 -0.78
N VAL A 27 -6.03 -2.82 0.42
CA VAL A 27 -4.65 -2.98 0.84
C VAL A 27 -4.39 -4.40 1.35
N LEU A 28 -3.20 -4.92 1.03
CA LEU A 28 -2.67 -6.16 1.58
C LEU A 28 -1.59 -5.79 2.60
N VAL A 29 -1.66 -6.36 3.80
CA VAL A 29 -0.68 -6.12 4.86
C VAL A 29 0.28 -7.30 4.93
N VAL A 30 1.58 -7.04 4.77
CA VAL A 30 2.60 -8.09 4.74
C VAL A 30 3.61 -7.85 5.86
N ASP A 31 3.64 -8.75 6.84
CA ASP A 31 4.54 -8.68 7.99
C ASP A 31 4.52 -10.04 8.67
N ASP A 32 5.66 -10.50 9.16
CA ASP A 32 5.71 -11.80 9.82
C ASP A 32 5.23 -11.76 11.27
N HIS A 33 5.01 -10.57 11.83
CA HIS A 33 4.54 -10.42 13.21
C HIS A 33 3.03 -10.19 13.23
N GLU A 34 2.32 -11.15 13.81
CA GLU A 34 0.86 -11.08 13.86
C GLU A 34 0.38 -9.84 14.61
N GLY A 35 1.08 -9.48 15.69
CA GLY A 35 0.72 -8.28 16.46
C GLY A 35 0.76 -7.02 15.63
N PHE A 36 1.78 -6.88 14.79
CA PHE A 36 1.87 -5.72 13.91
C PHE A 36 0.75 -5.75 12.86
N ARG A 37 0.48 -6.94 12.27
CA ARG A 37 -0.59 -7.02 11.28
C ARG A 37 -1.94 -6.60 11.86
N SER A 38 -2.23 -7.03 13.11
CA SER A 38 -3.48 -6.66 13.77
C SER A 38 -3.55 -5.16 14.01
N CYS A 39 -2.47 -4.57 14.47
CA CYS A 39 -2.40 -3.15 14.75
C CYS A 39 -2.56 -2.34 13.45
N ALA A 40 -1.86 -2.75 12.40
CA ALA A 40 -1.95 -2.09 11.11
C ALA A 40 -3.36 -2.19 10.53
N ARG A 41 -3.99 -3.36 10.67
CA ARG A 41 -5.36 -3.54 10.20
C ARG A 41 -6.31 -2.55 10.85
N GLU A 42 -6.23 -2.42 12.18
CA GLU A 42 -7.10 -1.50 12.90
C GLU A 42 -6.87 -0.06 12.44
N LEU A 43 -5.61 0.32 12.32
CA LEU A 43 -5.26 1.67 11.92
C LEU A 43 -5.77 1.98 10.51
N LEU A 44 -5.55 1.05 9.59
CA LEU A 44 -5.93 1.25 8.19
C LEU A 44 -7.44 1.28 8.02
N GLN A 45 -8.15 0.39 8.74
CA GLN A 45 -9.61 0.39 8.67
C GLN A 45 -10.19 1.68 9.24
N ALA A 46 -9.58 2.21 10.29
CA ALA A 46 -10.02 3.49 10.86
C ALA A 46 -9.82 4.64 9.85
N GLU A 47 -8.85 4.52 8.96
CA GLU A 47 -8.60 5.52 7.91
C GLU A 47 -9.48 5.32 6.68
N GLY A 48 -10.31 4.30 6.67
CA GLY A 48 -11.20 4.04 5.55
C GLY A 48 -10.69 3.06 4.51
N PHE A 49 -9.55 2.43 4.75
CA PHE A 49 -9.02 1.43 3.82
C PHE A 49 -9.70 0.09 4.05
N ASP A 50 -9.79 -0.69 2.98
CA ASP A 50 -10.30 -2.06 3.01
C ASP A 50 -9.10 -3.00 3.03
N VAL A 51 -8.82 -3.62 4.19
CA VAL A 51 -7.72 -4.56 4.32
C VAL A 51 -8.21 -5.89 3.76
N VAL A 52 -7.84 -6.20 2.52
CA VAL A 52 -8.37 -7.36 1.82
C VAL A 52 -7.68 -8.65 2.20
N GLY A 53 -6.52 -8.57 2.86
CA GLY A 53 -5.83 -9.77 3.30
C GLY A 53 -4.55 -9.44 4.03
N GLU A 54 -3.91 -10.51 4.51
CA GLU A 54 -2.63 -10.43 5.21
C GLU A 54 -1.72 -11.52 4.69
N ALA A 55 -0.40 -11.28 4.78
CA ALA A 55 0.60 -12.28 4.44
C ALA A 55 1.73 -12.18 5.46
N LYS A 56 2.35 -13.33 5.78
CA LYS A 56 3.35 -13.40 6.83
C LYS A 56 4.78 -13.56 6.32
N ASP A 57 4.95 -13.75 5.01
CA ASP A 57 6.27 -13.92 4.41
C ASP A 57 6.21 -13.51 2.95
N GLY A 58 7.36 -13.57 2.28
CA GLY A 58 7.44 -13.12 0.89
C GLY A 58 6.67 -14.02 -0.06
N ALA A 59 6.76 -15.33 0.14
CA ALA A 59 6.05 -16.27 -0.74
C ALA A 59 4.54 -16.05 -0.67
N SER A 60 3.98 -15.92 0.54
CA SER A 60 2.55 -15.68 0.67
C SER A 60 2.17 -14.29 0.19
N ALA A 61 3.08 -13.30 0.32
CA ALA A 61 2.81 -11.97 -0.21
C ALA A 61 2.63 -12.01 -1.72
N LEU A 62 3.49 -12.74 -2.42
CA LEU A 62 3.39 -12.86 -3.88
C LEU A 62 2.10 -13.57 -4.28
N ALA A 63 1.78 -14.68 -3.60
CA ALA A 63 0.58 -15.44 -3.90
C ALA A 63 -0.70 -14.65 -3.61
N ARG A 64 -0.75 -13.99 -2.46
CA ARG A 64 -1.94 -13.22 -2.07
C ARG A 64 -2.15 -12.01 -2.94
N THR A 65 -1.07 -11.37 -3.36
CA THR A 65 -1.19 -10.22 -4.26
C THR A 65 -1.79 -10.65 -5.60
N ALA A 66 -1.33 -11.77 -6.15
CA ALA A 66 -1.87 -12.30 -7.40
C ALA A 66 -3.35 -12.66 -7.25
N GLU A 67 -3.72 -13.22 -6.10
CA GLU A 67 -5.08 -13.67 -5.84
C GLU A 67 -6.04 -12.50 -5.60
N LEU A 68 -5.62 -11.56 -4.76
CA LEU A 68 -6.52 -10.51 -4.27
C LEU A 68 -6.45 -9.22 -5.06
N MET A 69 -5.37 -9.01 -5.80
CA MET A 69 -5.17 -7.83 -6.64
C MET A 69 -5.45 -6.54 -5.88
N PRO A 70 -4.70 -6.28 -4.80
CA PRO A 70 -4.92 -5.07 -4.01
C PRO A 70 -4.48 -3.83 -4.78
N ASP A 71 -4.95 -2.67 -4.35
CA ASP A 71 -4.52 -1.40 -4.92
C ASP A 71 -3.13 -1.03 -4.43
N TRP A 72 -2.82 -1.39 -3.18
CA TRP A 72 -1.49 -1.13 -2.63
C TRP A 72 -1.16 -2.17 -1.56
N VAL A 73 0.12 -2.23 -1.23
CA VAL A 73 0.66 -3.22 -0.28
C VAL A 73 1.47 -2.48 0.78
N LEU A 74 1.18 -2.78 2.04
CA LEU A 74 2.04 -2.36 3.16
C LEU A 74 2.99 -3.51 3.41
N LEU A 75 4.29 -3.31 3.14
CA LEU A 75 5.25 -4.39 3.00
C LEU A 75 6.43 -4.22 3.95
N ASP A 76 6.57 -5.16 4.88
CA ASP A 76 7.71 -5.21 5.77
C ASP A 76 8.97 -5.56 4.97
N ILE A 77 10.06 -4.85 5.24
CA ILE A 77 11.34 -5.13 4.58
C ILE A 77 11.94 -6.41 5.12
N GLN A 78 11.78 -6.69 6.43
CA GLN A 78 12.43 -7.83 7.08
C GLN A 78 11.47 -9.01 7.18
N LEU A 79 11.44 -9.82 6.14
CA LEU A 79 10.62 -11.04 6.10
C LEU A 79 11.51 -12.26 6.28
N PRO A 80 10.94 -13.40 6.72
CA PRO A 80 11.77 -14.56 7.09
C PRO A 80 12.36 -15.32 5.90
N ASP A 81 11.73 -15.26 4.74
CA ASP A 81 12.17 -16.06 3.57
C ASP A 81 12.96 -15.24 2.56
N ILE A 82 12.39 -14.14 2.06
CA ILE A 82 13.07 -13.22 1.14
C ILE A 82 12.84 -11.81 1.66
N ASP A 83 13.77 -10.90 1.37
CA ASP A 83 13.60 -9.56 1.91
C ASP A 83 12.54 -8.79 1.15
N GLY A 84 12.03 -7.73 1.79
CA GLY A 84 10.92 -6.96 1.22
C GLY A 84 11.29 -6.21 -0.06
N PHE A 85 12.56 -5.86 -0.23
CA PHE A 85 12.99 -5.21 -1.47
C PHE A 85 12.84 -6.15 -2.66
N GLU A 86 13.18 -7.42 -2.47
CA GLU A 86 13.02 -8.40 -3.53
C GLU A 86 11.54 -8.67 -3.80
N VAL A 87 10.72 -8.73 -2.76
CA VAL A 87 9.27 -8.88 -2.93
C VAL A 87 8.72 -7.71 -3.74
N ALA A 88 9.13 -6.48 -3.39
CA ALA A 88 8.69 -5.29 -4.12
C ALA A 88 9.09 -5.36 -5.59
N GLU A 89 10.32 -5.78 -5.87
CA GLU A 89 10.80 -5.89 -7.23
C GLU A 89 9.97 -6.89 -8.03
N ARG A 90 9.68 -8.05 -7.44
CA ARG A 90 8.89 -9.08 -8.11
C ARG A 90 7.45 -8.63 -8.34
N LEU A 91 6.86 -7.98 -7.35
CA LEU A 91 5.48 -7.49 -7.48
C LEU A 91 5.37 -6.44 -8.59
N LEU A 92 6.32 -5.51 -8.64
CA LEU A 92 6.29 -4.44 -9.63
C LEU A 92 6.62 -4.93 -11.04
N ALA A 93 7.37 -6.05 -11.15
CA ALA A 93 7.63 -6.66 -12.46
C ALA A 93 6.34 -7.19 -13.07
N VAL A 94 5.41 -7.67 -12.24
CA VAL A 94 4.12 -8.18 -12.72
C VAL A 94 3.08 -7.08 -12.82
N SER A 95 3.07 -6.16 -11.86
CA SER A 95 2.06 -5.11 -11.77
C SER A 95 2.75 -3.75 -11.55
N PRO A 96 3.23 -3.11 -12.62
CA PRO A 96 4.00 -1.87 -12.49
C PRO A 96 3.21 -0.73 -11.83
N GLU A 97 1.89 -0.77 -11.89
CA GLU A 97 1.04 0.27 -11.32
C GLU A 97 0.73 0.05 -9.84
N LEU A 98 1.14 -1.07 -9.27
CA LEU A 98 0.90 -1.37 -7.86
C LEU A 98 1.65 -0.38 -6.98
N ALA A 99 0.98 0.17 -5.98
CA ALA A 99 1.65 1.06 -5.02
C ALA A 99 2.16 0.21 -3.86
N ILE A 100 3.41 0.47 -3.47
CA ILE A 100 4.02 -0.25 -2.35
C ILE A 100 4.53 0.76 -1.35
N VAL A 101 4.14 0.59 -0.08
CA VAL A 101 4.66 1.36 1.03
C VAL A 101 5.49 0.40 1.89
N LEU A 102 6.78 0.67 1.99
CA LEU A 102 7.69 -0.16 2.78
C LEU A 102 7.62 0.25 4.24
N VAL A 103 7.71 -0.73 5.12
CA VAL A 103 7.71 -0.48 6.56
C VAL A 103 8.76 -1.37 7.21
N SER A 104 9.36 -0.87 8.29
CA SER A 104 10.38 -1.62 9.04
C SER A 104 10.46 -1.06 10.46
N SER A 105 10.93 -1.88 11.39
CA SER A 105 11.25 -1.42 12.73
C SER A 105 12.53 -0.60 12.75
N ARG A 106 13.31 -0.62 11.67
CA ARG A 106 14.53 0.18 11.54
C ARG A 106 14.23 1.48 10.82
N ASP A 107 15.14 2.44 10.95
CA ASP A 107 15.02 3.72 10.26
C ASP A 107 15.39 3.57 8.79
N ARG A 108 14.86 4.49 7.96
CA ARG A 108 15.16 4.52 6.55
C ARG A 108 16.68 4.54 6.28
N SER A 109 17.43 5.25 7.13
CA SER A 109 18.87 5.39 6.94
C SER A 109 19.60 4.04 7.02
N SER A 110 18.98 3.04 7.66
CA SER A 110 19.59 1.69 7.74
C SER A 110 19.66 0.99 6.39
N TYR A 111 18.90 1.43 5.41
CA TYR A 111 18.78 0.76 4.12
C TYR A 111 19.48 1.50 2.99
N GLY A 112 19.96 2.73 3.25
CA GLY A 112 20.66 3.51 2.23
C GLY A 112 19.81 3.73 1.00
N PRO A 113 20.38 3.57 -0.21
CA PRO A 113 19.65 3.86 -1.44
C PRO A 113 18.67 2.76 -1.86
N HIS A 114 18.56 1.67 -1.11
CA HIS A 114 17.69 0.56 -1.50
C HIS A 114 16.23 0.98 -1.56
N VAL A 115 15.82 1.91 -0.68
CA VAL A 115 14.43 2.37 -0.65
C VAL A 115 14.06 3.04 -1.98
N GLU A 116 14.90 3.97 -2.46
CA GLU A 116 14.61 4.67 -3.71
C GLU A 116 14.65 3.72 -4.91
N ARG A 117 15.57 2.76 -4.88
CA ARG A 117 15.73 1.82 -6.01
C ARG A 117 14.63 0.79 -6.09
N SER A 118 13.90 0.61 -5.00
CA SER A 118 12.89 -0.46 -4.93
C SER A 118 11.67 -0.19 -5.82
N GLY A 119 11.42 1.06 -6.18
CA GLY A 119 10.22 1.43 -6.90
C GLY A 119 9.03 1.66 -6.00
N ALA A 120 9.19 1.54 -4.68
CA ALA A 120 8.11 1.77 -3.74
C ALA A 120 7.74 3.25 -3.70
N ARG A 121 6.49 3.54 -3.31
CA ARG A 121 6.02 4.90 -3.11
C ARG A 121 6.78 5.61 -2.01
N GLY A 122 7.14 4.85 -0.97
CA GLY A 122 7.86 5.42 0.14
C GLY A 122 8.08 4.44 1.26
N PHE A 123 8.55 4.97 2.37
CA PHE A 123 8.95 4.19 3.54
C PHE A 123 8.44 4.86 4.80
N VAL A 124 7.93 4.08 5.73
CA VAL A 124 7.54 4.55 7.06
C VAL A 124 8.14 3.60 8.07
N SER A 125 8.82 4.11 9.10
CA SER A 125 9.24 3.22 10.19
C SER A 125 8.00 2.83 11.00
N LYS A 126 8.01 1.63 11.57
CA LYS A 126 6.83 1.13 12.30
C LYS A 126 6.43 2.05 13.44
N SER A 127 7.41 2.70 14.07
CA SER A 127 7.14 3.62 15.17
C SER A 127 6.44 4.90 14.71
N ASP A 128 6.55 5.24 13.42
CA ASP A 128 5.97 6.46 12.86
C ASP A 128 4.72 6.18 12.04
N LEU A 129 4.25 4.93 12.03
CA LEU A 129 3.09 4.57 11.23
C LEU A 129 1.84 5.27 11.76
N SER A 130 1.17 5.97 10.86
CA SER A 130 -0.06 6.69 11.18
C SER A 130 -0.88 6.80 9.91
N GLY A 131 -2.17 7.12 10.09
CA GLY A 131 -3.03 7.34 8.93
C GLY A 131 -2.53 8.47 8.06
N GLU A 132 -2.08 9.54 8.68
CA GLU A 132 -1.58 10.70 7.96
C GLU A 132 -0.34 10.35 7.13
N ALA A 133 0.61 9.61 7.72
CA ALA A 133 1.82 9.22 7.00
C ALA A 133 1.47 8.37 5.77
N ILE A 134 0.53 7.45 5.92
CA ILE A 134 0.09 6.61 4.81
C ILE A 134 -0.57 7.44 3.72
N GLN A 135 -1.48 8.35 4.11
CA GLN A 135 -2.19 9.17 3.13
C GLN A 135 -1.21 10.00 2.31
N GLU A 136 -0.18 10.55 2.94
CA GLU A 136 0.81 11.36 2.23
C GLU A 136 1.53 10.57 1.15
N LEU A 137 1.83 9.29 1.43
CA LEU A 137 2.57 8.45 0.49
C LEU A 137 1.71 7.96 -0.67
N LEU A 138 0.40 7.87 -0.47
CA LEU A 138 -0.49 7.33 -1.50
C LEU A 138 -1.10 8.39 -2.41
N VAL A 139 -0.97 9.64 -2.04
CA VAL A 139 -1.54 10.75 -2.85
C VAL A 139 -0.66 11.15 -4.05
#